data_2d71ddc40b7a7c6bb3aa01247924ec56
#
_entry.id   2d71ddc40b7a7c6bb3aa01247924ec56
#
_cell.length_a   1.000
_cell.length_b   1.000
_cell.length_c   1.000
_cell.angle_alpha   90.00
_cell.angle_beta   90.00
_cell.angle_gamma   90.00
#
_symmetry.space_group_name_H-M   'P 1'
#
loop_
_entity.id
_entity.type
_entity.pdbx_description
1 polymer ?
#
loop_
_entity_poly.entity_id
_entity_poly.type
_entity_poly.pdbx_seq_one_letter_code
_entity_poly.pdbx_strand_id
1 'polypeptide(L)'
;MTSMTGYAYNECEIDGAQISVEFKGVNSRFLDLNVIVPYFLNPLEMEIRKAVQKKISRGKVDLTIRVRDNFSKTKIFADVNAAKSYHAALCEIARAVGKDEGEITLSTLAQLEGVLQFSRECDAESYREKISGIFEKTLGEFVLSRENEGANLKRDLLSQLSILEKSAAFFKEWQPQMEGKFREGITARFKELLQDAVDENKIMNEVASMMIRYTINEEIVRLQSHIETLRKEFEKPCSGKRIDFICQEAAREVNTIGSKNQFVEVGREVVNAKDALENIREQAKNVE
;
A
#
# COMPACT_ATOMS: atom_id res chain seq x y z
N MET A 1 3.88 7.54 -12.27
CA MET A 1 3.35 7.29 -10.91
C MET A 1 2.49 6.05 -10.97
N THR A 2 2.78 5.04 -10.15
CA THR A 2 2.08 3.75 -10.14
C THR A 2 1.56 3.51 -8.73
N SER A 3 0.38 2.91 -8.58
CA SER A 3 -0.12 2.50 -7.26
C SER A 3 0.52 1.20 -6.81
N MET A 4 0.72 1.01 -5.51
CA MET A 4 1.11 -0.27 -4.93
C MET A 4 -0.07 -1.25 -4.81
N THR A 5 -1.31 -0.75 -4.88
CA THR A 5 -2.53 -1.55 -4.88
C THR A 5 -2.93 -1.90 -6.31
N GLY A 6 -3.54 -3.06 -6.48
CA GLY A 6 -4.02 -3.53 -7.76
C GLY A 6 -4.63 -4.91 -7.64
N TYR A 7 -5.41 -5.30 -8.65
CA TYR A 7 -6.04 -6.61 -8.73
C TYR A 7 -6.17 -7.05 -10.18
N ALA A 8 -5.90 -8.32 -10.44
CA ALA A 8 -6.21 -8.97 -11.71
C ALA A 8 -6.54 -10.44 -11.47
N TYR A 9 -7.53 -10.94 -12.19
CA TYR A 9 -7.94 -12.34 -12.18
C TYR A 9 -8.27 -12.78 -13.58
N ASN A 10 -7.71 -13.90 -13.98
CA ASN A 10 -8.09 -14.58 -15.22
C ASN A 10 -8.25 -16.06 -15.00
N GLU A 11 -9.13 -16.63 -15.79
CA GLU A 11 -9.41 -18.04 -15.80
C GLU A 11 -9.51 -18.52 -17.25
N CYS A 12 -8.98 -19.71 -17.52
CA CYS A 12 -9.11 -20.36 -18.83
C CYS A 12 -9.26 -21.87 -18.65
N GLU A 13 -9.83 -22.49 -19.66
CA GLU A 13 -9.88 -23.95 -19.79
C GLU A 13 -9.00 -24.37 -20.97
N ILE A 14 -7.99 -25.19 -20.71
CA ILE A 14 -7.05 -25.69 -21.72
C ILE A 14 -6.93 -27.21 -21.53
N ASP A 15 -7.27 -27.96 -22.58
CA ASP A 15 -7.23 -29.43 -22.58
C ASP A 15 -7.98 -30.08 -21.40
N GLY A 16 -9.13 -29.49 -21.02
CA GLY A 16 -9.95 -29.97 -19.92
C GLY A 16 -9.43 -29.63 -18.50
N ALA A 17 -8.31 -28.92 -18.40
CA ALA A 17 -7.83 -28.35 -17.17
C ALA A 17 -8.29 -26.89 -17.03
N GLN A 18 -8.96 -26.57 -15.95
CA GLN A 18 -9.35 -25.22 -15.56
C GLN A 18 -8.19 -24.59 -14.79
N ILE A 19 -7.62 -23.50 -15.32
CA ILE A 19 -6.48 -22.80 -14.75
C ILE A 19 -6.94 -21.40 -14.41
N SER A 20 -6.73 -20.98 -13.17
CA SER A 20 -6.96 -19.60 -12.73
C SER A 20 -5.71 -18.99 -12.14
N VAL A 21 -5.49 -17.72 -12.46
CA VAL A 21 -4.37 -16.89 -11.96
C VAL A 21 -4.94 -15.62 -11.35
N GLU A 22 -4.59 -15.36 -10.10
CA GLU A 22 -5.03 -14.21 -9.33
C GLU A 22 -3.82 -13.44 -8.81
N PHE A 23 -3.79 -12.14 -9.09
CA PHE A 23 -2.85 -11.19 -8.51
C PHE A 23 -3.58 -10.21 -7.61
N LYS A 24 -3.07 -10.03 -6.39
CA LYS A 24 -3.56 -9.04 -5.44
C LYS A 24 -2.38 -8.26 -4.87
N GLY A 25 -2.38 -6.94 -5.08
CA GLY A 25 -1.37 -6.03 -4.58
C GLY A 25 -1.88 -5.19 -3.43
N VAL A 26 -1.07 -5.04 -2.38
CA VAL A 26 -1.31 -4.13 -1.27
C VAL A 26 -0.06 -3.34 -0.93
N ASN A 27 -0.23 -2.21 -0.23
CA ASN A 27 0.89 -1.36 0.14
C ASN A 27 1.88 -2.09 1.06
N SER A 28 3.17 -1.99 0.73
CA SER A 28 4.27 -2.46 1.59
C SER A 28 5.53 -1.64 1.34
N ARG A 29 6.39 -1.58 2.38
CA ARG A 29 7.65 -0.83 2.32
C ARG A 29 8.65 -1.44 1.33
N PHE A 30 8.66 -2.76 1.18
CA PHE A 30 9.54 -3.53 0.31
C PHE A 30 8.70 -4.42 -0.59
N LEU A 31 9.31 -4.98 -1.63
CA LEU A 31 8.65 -6.03 -2.39
C LEU A 31 8.58 -7.29 -1.54
N ASP A 32 7.36 -7.69 -1.20
CA ASP A 32 7.02 -8.95 -0.54
C ASP A 32 6.15 -9.75 -1.50
N LEU A 33 6.71 -10.82 -2.08
CA LEU A 33 6.03 -11.65 -3.07
C LEU A 33 5.69 -13.00 -2.47
N ASN A 34 4.41 -13.22 -2.22
CA ASN A 34 3.86 -14.49 -1.81
C ASN A 34 3.29 -15.22 -3.04
N VAL A 35 3.82 -16.42 -3.32
CA VAL A 35 3.39 -17.22 -4.48
C VAL A 35 2.80 -18.51 -3.96
N ILE A 36 1.53 -18.73 -4.27
CA ILE A 36 0.78 -19.95 -3.91
C ILE A 36 0.49 -20.71 -5.20
N VAL A 37 1.13 -21.84 -5.36
CA VAL A 37 0.95 -22.74 -6.51
C VAL A 37 0.63 -24.15 -6.04
N PRO A 38 -0.05 -24.97 -6.85
CA PRO A 38 -0.18 -26.41 -6.58
C PRO A 38 1.18 -27.08 -6.47
N TYR A 39 1.31 -28.09 -5.62
CA TYR A 39 2.57 -28.77 -5.31
C TYR A 39 3.37 -29.23 -6.54
N PHE A 40 2.70 -29.73 -7.58
CA PHE A 40 3.35 -30.19 -8.80
C PHE A 40 3.98 -29.06 -9.63
N LEU A 41 3.60 -27.79 -9.38
CA LEU A 41 4.15 -26.60 -10.03
C LEU A 41 5.31 -25.96 -9.25
N ASN A 42 5.68 -26.47 -8.09
CA ASN A 42 6.80 -25.96 -7.30
C ASN A 42 8.11 -25.78 -8.10
N PRO A 43 8.47 -26.65 -9.07
CA PRO A 43 9.65 -26.43 -9.92
C PRO A 43 9.61 -25.13 -10.74
N LEU A 44 8.40 -24.62 -11.07
CA LEU A 44 8.21 -23.39 -11.84
C LEU A 44 8.14 -22.13 -10.95
N GLU A 45 8.03 -22.27 -9.63
CA GLU A 45 7.85 -21.15 -8.70
C GLU A 45 8.95 -20.08 -8.85
N MET A 46 10.22 -20.51 -8.95
CA MET A 46 11.34 -19.58 -9.07
C MET A 46 11.33 -18.78 -10.36
N GLU A 47 10.84 -19.37 -11.44
CA GLU A 47 10.70 -18.69 -12.73
C GLU A 47 9.58 -17.65 -12.67
N ILE A 48 8.43 -18.03 -12.09
CA ILE A 48 7.29 -17.15 -11.84
C ILE A 48 7.70 -15.96 -10.98
N ARG A 49 8.43 -16.19 -9.87
CA ARG A 49 8.96 -15.13 -9.00
C ARG A 49 9.83 -14.14 -9.76
N LYS A 50 10.76 -14.62 -10.57
CA LYS A 50 11.65 -13.77 -11.40
C LYS A 50 10.86 -12.94 -12.41
N ALA A 51 9.81 -13.49 -13.03
CA ALA A 51 8.99 -12.78 -13.99
C ALA A 51 8.21 -11.62 -13.32
N VAL A 52 7.66 -11.83 -12.12
CA VAL A 52 6.99 -10.79 -11.35
C VAL A 52 7.99 -9.70 -10.90
N GLN A 53 9.15 -10.08 -10.37
CA GLN A 53 10.19 -9.15 -9.88
C GLN A 53 10.77 -8.24 -10.98
N LYS A 54 10.72 -8.65 -12.25
CA LYS A 54 11.13 -7.82 -13.38
C LYS A 54 10.16 -6.64 -13.64
N LYS A 55 8.88 -6.79 -13.28
CA LYS A 55 7.84 -5.80 -13.57
C LYS A 55 7.39 -5.01 -12.34
N ILE A 56 7.67 -5.52 -11.14
CA ILE A 56 7.20 -4.94 -9.87
C ILE A 56 8.40 -4.79 -8.94
N SER A 57 8.63 -3.57 -8.45
CA SER A 57 9.77 -3.24 -7.59
C SER A 57 9.38 -3.06 -6.12
N ARG A 58 8.07 -2.82 -5.83
CA ARG A 58 7.60 -2.52 -4.48
C ARG A 58 6.15 -2.96 -4.25
N GLY A 59 5.78 -3.14 -2.98
CA GLY A 59 4.45 -3.59 -2.55
C GLY A 59 4.43 -5.05 -2.14
N LYS A 60 3.41 -5.47 -1.42
CA LYS A 60 3.15 -6.87 -1.16
C LYS A 60 2.23 -7.40 -2.25
N VAL A 61 2.67 -8.45 -2.93
CA VAL A 61 1.93 -9.09 -4.02
C VAL A 61 1.65 -10.55 -3.66
N ASP A 62 0.39 -10.88 -3.56
CA ASP A 62 -0.08 -12.26 -3.43
C ASP A 62 -0.47 -12.77 -4.82
N LEU A 63 0.26 -13.78 -5.30
CA LEU A 63 -0.03 -14.50 -6.53
C LEU A 63 -0.56 -15.88 -6.18
N THR A 64 -1.75 -16.20 -6.66
CA THR A 64 -2.35 -17.53 -6.50
C THR A 64 -2.62 -18.13 -7.86
N ILE A 65 -2.05 -19.30 -8.12
CA ILE A 65 -2.35 -20.12 -9.30
C ILE A 65 -3.08 -21.36 -8.83
N ARG A 66 -4.25 -21.62 -9.43
CA ARG A 66 -5.03 -22.84 -9.15
C ARG A 66 -5.22 -23.59 -10.45
N VAL A 67 -5.08 -24.91 -10.36
CA VAL A 67 -5.32 -25.82 -11.49
C VAL A 67 -6.31 -26.87 -11.01
N ARG A 68 -7.44 -26.99 -11.72
CA ARG A 68 -8.44 -28.03 -11.54
C ARG A 68 -8.44 -28.86 -12.82
N ASP A 69 -7.86 -30.04 -12.75
CA ASP A 69 -7.82 -30.98 -13.86
C ASP A 69 -8.77 -32.15 -13.54
N ASN A 70 -9.86 -32.21 -14.31
CA ASN A 70 -10.86 -33.26 -14.16
C ASN A 70 -10.45 -34.54 -14.91
N PHE A 71 -9.44 -34.50 -15.77
CA PHE A 71 -8.98 -35.61 -16.61
C PHE A 71 -7.62 -36.19 -16.16
N SER A 72 -7.02 -35.66 -15.10
CA SER A 72 -5.77 -36.22 -14.59
C SER A 72 -5.96 -37.68 -14.24
N LYS A 73 -5.21 -38.57 -14.87
CA LYS A 73 -5.24 -40.00 -14.57
C LYS A 73 -4.72 -40.20 -13.14
N THR A 74 -5.62 -40.50 -12.25
CA THR A 74 -5.24 -40.92 -10.89
C THR A 74 -4.63 -42.31 -10.98
N LYS A 75 -3.33 -42.43 -10.75
CA LYS A 75 -2.68 -43.74 -10.55
C LYS A 75 -2.88 -44.12 -9.10
N ILE A 76 -3.39 -45.33 -8.91
CA ILE A 76 -3.57 -45.92 -7.61
C ILE A 76 -2.44 -46.96 -7.45
N PHE A 77 -1.62 -46.78 -6.44
CA PHE A 77 -0.58 -47.72 -6.03
C PHE A 77 -0.99 -48.40 -4.75
N ALA A 78 -0.86 -49.71 -4.75
CA ALA A 78 -1.03 -50.50 -3.52
C ALA A 78 0.34 -50.80 -2.89
N ASP A 79 0.55 -50.33 -1.67
CA ASP A 79 1.72 -50.72 -0.88
C ASP A 79 1.47 -52.10 -0.24
N VAL A 80 1.93 -53.14 -0.92
CA VAL A 80 1.76 -54.52 -0.51
C VAL A 80 2.49 -54.81 0.82
N ASN A 81 3.62 -54.09 1.10
CA ASN A 81 4.36 -54.28 2.35
C ASN A 81 3.61 -53.66 3.53
N ALA A 82 3.05 -52.48 3.37
CA ALA A 82 2.17 -51.86 4.37
C ALA A 82 0.95 -52.76 4.63
N ALA A 83 0.29 -53.27 3.57
CA ALA A 83 -0.85 -54.17 3.69
C ALA A 83 -0.51 -55.47 4.48
N LYS A 84 0.64 -56.08 4.20
CA LYS A 84 1.12 -57.26 4.95
C LYS A 84 1.40 -56.96 6.42
N SER A 85 2.01 -55.83 6.71
CA SER A 85 2.31 -55.41 8.08
C SER A 85 1.03 -55.15 8.88
N TYR A 86 0.06 -54.49 8.30
CA TYR A 86 -1.25 -54.26 8.92
C TYR A 86 -2.00 -55.59 9.12
N HIS A 87 -1.98 -56.46 8.13
CA HIS A 87 -2.63 -57.79 8.24
C HIS A 87 -2.05 -58.57 9.39
N ALA A 88 -0.71 -58.67 9.53
CA ALA A 88 -0.06 -59.38 10.64
C ALA A 88 -0.46 -58.81 12.01
N ALA A 89 -0.45 -57.47 12.16
CA ALA A 89 -0.84 -56.79 13.39
C ALA A 89 -2.34 -57.04 13.73
N LEU A 90 -3.22 -57.02 12.73
CA LEU A 90 -4.65 -57.29 12.91
C LEU A 90 -4.89 -58.74 13.31
N CYS A 91 -4.14 -59.74 12.77
CA CYS A 91 -4.18 -61.13 13.18
C CYS A 91 -3.76 -61.31 14.65
N GLU A 92 -2.72 -60.61 15.10
CA GLU A 92 -2.30 -60.65 16.53
C GLU A 92 -3.40 -60.08 17.44
N ILE A 93 -4.05 -58.98 17.05
CA ILE A 93 -5.17 -58.40 17.79
C ILE A 93 -6.36 -59.40 17.81
N ALA A 94 -6.73 -59.96 16.67
CA ALA A 94 -7.84 -60.91 16.57
C ALA A 94 -7.63 -62.10 17.53
N ARG A 95 -6.44 -62.69 17.56
CA ARG A 95 -6.08 -63.75 18.51
C ARG A 95 -6.21 -63.29 19.96
N ALA A 96 -5.72 -62.11 20.29
CA ALA A 96 -5.76 -61.57 21.64
C ALA A 96 -7.17 -61.29 22.15
N VAL A 97 -8.12 -60.97 21.29
CA VAL A 97 -9.52 -60.69 21.63
C VAL A 97 -10.46 -61.89 21.36
N GLY A 98 -9.92 -63.03 20.92
CA GLY A 98 -10.70 -64.24 20.67
C GLY A 98 -11.61 -64.20 19.44
N LYS A 99 -11.24 -63.41 18.42
CA LYS A 99 -11.93 -63.33 17.16
C LYS A 99 -11.24 -64.10 16.04
N ASP A 100 -12.01 -64.47 15.00
CA ASP A 100 -11.47 -65.21 13.85
C ASP A 100 -10.65 -64.28 12.95
N GLU A 101 -9.45 -64.71 12.55
CA GLU A 101 -8.58 -63.99 11.59
C GLU A 101 -9.26 -63.83 10.22
N GLY A 102 -10.22 -64.71 9.87
CA GLY A 102 -11.03 -64.62 8.64
C GLY A 102 -11.97 -63.43 8.60
N GLU A 103 -12.21 -62.74 9.71
CA GLU A 103 -12.98 -61.48 9.74
C GLU A 103 -12.20 -60.27 9.14
N ILE A 104 -10.86 -60.40 8.95
CA ILE A 104 -10.03 -59.33 8.37
C ILE A 104 -10.24 -59.34 6.87
N THR A 105 -11.04 -58.40 6.40
CA THR A 105 -11.38 -58.31 4.99
C THR A 105 -10.38 -57.43 4.20
N LEU A 106 -10.31 -57.66 2.88
CA LEU A 106 -9.52 -56.81 1.98
C LEU A 106 -9.99 -55.35 2.03
N SER A 107 -11.28 -55.15 2.26
CA SER A 107 -11.86 -53.78 2.41
C SER A 107 -11.30 -53.08 3.65
N THR A 108 -11.13 -53.80 4.75
CA THR A 108 -10.52 -53.25 5.97
C THR A 108 -9.08 -52.83 5.72
N LEU A 109 -8.29 -53.67 5.06
CA LEU A 109 -6.90 -53.35 4.73
C LEU A 109 -6.77 -52.15 3.77
N ALA A 110 -7.65 -52.10 2.77
CA ALA A 110 -7.63 -51.00 1.79
C ALA A 110 -7.96 -49.61 2.37
N GLN A 111 -8.63 -49.54 3.53
CA GLN A 111 -8.98 -48.33 4.25
C GLN A 111 -7.87 -47.82 5.18
N LEU A 112 -6.86 -48.65 5.46
CA LEU A 112 -5.77 -48.29 6.34
C LEU A 112 -4.79 -47.35 5.65
N GLU A 113 -4.26 -46.43 6.42
CA GLU A 113 -3.38 -45.36 5.92
C GLU A 113 -2.13 -45.94 5.24
N GLY A 114 -1.81 -45.42 4.05
CA GLY A 114 -0.63 -45.83 3.29
C GLY A 114 -0.76 -47.11 2.49
N VAL A 115 -1.84 -47.93 2.65
CA VAL A 115 -2.07 -49.17 1.87
C VAL A 115 -2.46 -48.85 0.43
N LEU A 116 -3.36 -47.87 0.22
CA LEU A 116 -3.68 -47.35 -1.09
C LEU A 116 -3.18 -45.91 -1.18
N GLN A 117 -2.25 -45.68 -2.09
CA GLN A 117 -1.70 -44.35 -2.37
C GLN A 117 -2.26 -43.86 -3.69
N PHE A 118 -2.79 -42.64 -3.67
CA PHE A 118 -3.32 -41.97 -4.85
C PHE A 118 -2.27 -40.98 -5.35
N SER A 119 -1.70 -41.18 -6.53
CA SER A 119 -0.80 -40.25 -7.19
C SER A 119 -1.45 -39.67 -8.43
N ARG A 120 -1.52 -38.35 -8.52
CA ARG A 120 -1.84 -37.68 -9.77
C ARG A 120 -0.54 -37.43 -10.50
N GLU A 121 -0.38 -38.02 -11.67
CA GLU A 121 0.73 -37.68 -12.57
C GLU A 121 0.45 -36.32 -13.20
N CYS A 122 0.85 -35.25 -12.49
CA CYS A 122 0.90 -33.91 -13.06
C CYS A 122 2.38 -33.57 -13.24
N ASP A 123 2.82 -33.50 -14.50
CA ASP A 123 4.16 -33.06 -14.83
C ASP A 123 4.16 -31.53 -14.98
N ALA A 124 5.02 -30.83 -14.21
CA ALA A 124 5.14 -29.38 -14.22
C ALA A 124 5.42 -28.85 -15.64
N GLU A 125 6.22 -29.56 -16.43
CA GLU A 125 6.61 -29.15 -17.76
C GLU A 125 5.41 -29.15 -18.72
N SER A 126 4.51 -30.12 -18.61
CA SER A 126 3.28 -30.16 -19.42
C SER A 126 2.34 -28.99 -19.16
N TYR A 127 2.40 -28.37 -17.98
CA TYR A 127 1.60 -27.22 -17.62
C TYR A 127 2.32 -25.88 -17.85
N ARG A 128 3.65 -25.88 -18.08
CA ARG A 128 4.45 -24.66 -18.29
C ARG A 128 3.86 -23.77 -19.38
N GLU A 129 3.64 -24.31 -20.57
CA GLU A 129 3.11 -23.55 -21.72
C GLU A 129 1.67 -23.09 -21.46
N LYS A 130 0.84 -23.95 -20.87
CA LYS A 130 -0.56 -23.64 -20.54
C LYS A 130 -0.68 -22.49 -19.55
N ILE A 131 0.20 -22.46 -18.54
CA ILE A 131 0.20 -21.45 -17.49
C ILE A 131 0.85 -20.16 -17.97
N SER A 132 1.91 -20.24 -18.79
CA SER A 132 2.67 -19.06 -19.23
C SER A 132 1.75 -18.03 -19.91
N GLY A 133 0.89 -18.44 -20.81
CA GLY A 133 -0.01 -17.52 -21.53
C GLY A 133 -0.98 -16.78 -20.63
N ILE A 134 -1.68 -17.49 -19.74
CA ILE A 134 -2.64 -16.88 -18.83
C ILE A 134 -1.92 -16.06 -17.75
N PHE A 135 -0.75 -16.51 -17.29
CA PHE A 135 0.08 -15.80 -16.31
C PHE A 135 0.54 -14.45 -16.85
N GLU A 136 1.12 -14.43 -18.06
CA GLU A 136 1.61 -13.18 -18.67
C GLU A 136 0.48 -12.20 -18.94
N LYS A 137 -0.67 -12.68 -19.41
CA LYS A 137 -1.87 -11.88 -19.60
C LYS A 137 -2.30 -11.24 -18.27
N THR A 138 -2.46 -12.07 -17.22
CA THR A 138 -2.92 -11.59 -15.91
C THR A 138 -1.92 -10.63 -15.26
N LEU A 139 -0.61 -10.89 -15.41
CA LEU A 139 0.44 -9.99 -14.94
C LEU A 139 0.40 -8.65 -15.68
N GLY A 140 0.14 -8.66 -17.00
CA GLY A 140 -0.04 -7.44 -17.79
C GLY A 140 -1.26 -6.63 -17.32
N GLU A 141 -2.39 -7.27 -17.09
CA GLU A 141 -3.60 -6.62 -16.57
C GLU A 141 -3.41 -6.10 -15.14
N PHE A 142 -2.67 -6.82 -14.30
CA PHE A 142 -2.32 -6.36 -12.95
C PHE A 142 -1.47 -5.10 -12.98
N VAL A 143 -0.44 -5.03 -13.84
CA VAL A 143 0.38 -3.83 -14.03
C VAL A 143 -0.48 -2.67 -14.53
N LEU A 144 -1.34 -2.90 -15.52
CA LEU A 144 -2.25 -1.88 -16.05
C LEU A 144 -3.24 -1.38 -14.98
N SER A 145 -3.76 -2.27 -14.15
CA SER A 145 -4.62 -1.89 -13.01
C SER A 145 -3.89 -0.93 -12.06
N ARG A 146 -2.62 -1.21 -11.73
CA ARG A 146 -1.78 -0.35 -10.88
C ARG A 146 -1.47 1.00 -11.53
N GLU A 147 -1.26 1.03 -12.85
CA GLU A 147 -1.03 2.27 -13.60
C GLU A 147 -2.28 3.16 -13.63
N ASN A 148 -3.45 2.56 -13.88
CA ASN A 148 -4.73 3.27 -13.88
C ASN A 148 -5.05 3.86 -12.49
N GLU A 149 -4.83 3.10 -11.43
CA GLU A 149 -5.01 3.56 -10.07
C GLU A 149 -3.99 4.65 -9.71
N GLY A 150 -2.73 4.52 -10.16
CA GLY A 150 -1.70 5.55 -10.02
C GLY A 150 -2.05 6.86 -10.73
N ALA A 151 -2.71 6.79 -11.90
CA ALA A 151 -3.22 7.97 -12.59
C ALA A 151 -4.38 8.65 -11.83
N ASN A 152 -5.23 7.88 -11.17
CA ASN A 152 -6.29 8.41 -10.30
C ASN A 152 -5.69 9.08 -9.06
N LEU A 153 -4.73 8.43 -8.40
CA LEU A 153 -3.99 9.00 -7.27
C LEU A 153 -3.29 10.31 -7.64
N LYS A 154 -2.66 10.38 -8.82
CA LYS A 154 -2.04 11.62 -9.30
C LYS A 154 -3.04 12.75 -9.44
N ARG A 155 -4.24 12.47 -9.97
CA ARG A 155 -5.31 13.49 -10.10
C ARG A 155 -5.78 13.99 -8.74
N ASP A 156 -5.93 13.09 -7.78
CA ASP A 156 -6.31 13.44 -6.42
C ASP A 156 -5.24 14.31 -5.74
N LEU A 157 -3.96 13.90 -5.82
CA LEU A 157 -2.83 14.69 -5.31
C LEU A 157 -2.76 16.10 -5.90
N LEU A 158 -3.01 16.25 -7.20
CA LEU A 158 -3.06 17.55 -7.86
C LEU A 158 -4.26 18.39 -7.41
N SER A 159 -5.40 17.75 -7.12
CA SER A 159 -6.57 18.41 -6.56
C SER A 159 -6.28 18.96 -5.16
N GLN A 160 -5.66 18.17 -4.28
CA GLN A 160 -5.26 18.61 -2.94
C GLN A 160 -4.20 19.72 -3.00
N LEU A 161 -3.25 19.61 -3.92
CA LEU A 161 -2.26 20.68 -4.15
C LEU A 161 -2.92 21.99 -4.56
N SER A 162 -3.97 21.95 -5.40
CA SER A 162 -4.74 23.14 -5.79
C SER A 162 -5.44 23.81 -4.59
N ILE A 163 -5.92 23.02 -3.63
CA ILE A 163 -6.49 23.57 -2.39
C ILE A 163 -5.39 24.30 -1.61
N LEU A 164 -4.23 23.67 -1.45
CA LEU A 164 -3.10 24.28 -0.73
C LEU A 164 -2.59 25.57 -1.41
N GLU A 165 -2.61 25.66 -2.75
CA GLU A 165 -2.29 26.87 -3.50
C GLU A 165 -3.27 28.00 -3.22
N LYS A 166 -4.57 27.68 -3.14
CA LYS A 166 -5.61 28.65 -2.77
C LYS A 166 -5.42 29.15 -1.36
N SER A 167 -5.09 28.26 -0.42
CA SER A 167 -4.79 28.64 0.96
C SER A 167 -3.57 29.54 1.06
N ALA A 168 -2.50 29.26 0.32
CA ALA A 168 -1.29 30.12 0.28
C ALA A 168 -1.59 31.50 -0.32
N ALA A 169 -2.43 31.57 -1.36
CA ALA A 169 -2.89 32.85 -1.94
C ALA A 169 -3.74 33.63 -0.94
N PHE A 170 -4.64 32.97 -0.24
CA PHE A 170 -5.47 33.56 0.81
C PHE A 170 -4.62 34.15 1.95
N PHE A 171 -3.63 33.41 2.45
CA PHE A 171 -2.73 33.92 3.48
C PHE A 171 -1.97 35.17 3.02
N LYS A 172 -1.53 35.20 1.77
CA LYS A 172 -0.87 36.36 1.18
C LYS A 172 -1.79 37.59 1.09
N GLU A 173 -3.05 37.40 0.75
CA GLU A 173 -4.05 38.47 0.69
C GLU A 173 -4.38 39.04 2.09
N TRP A 174 -4.43 38.18 3.10
CA TRP A 174 -4.74 38.54 4.50
C TRP A 174 -3.55 39.11 5.26
N GLN A 175 -2.32 38.89 4.80
CA GLN A 175 -1.10 39.33 5.48
C GLN A 175 -1.14 40.81 5.90
N PRO A 176 -1.50 41.81 5.04
CA PRO A 176 -1.50 43.20 5.44
C PRO A 176 -2.49 43.52 6.57
N GLN A 177 -3.65 42.84 6.58
CA GLN A 177 -4.67 43.02 7.62
C GLN A 177 -4.19 42.41 8.97
N MET A 178 -3.52 41.28 8.92
CA MET A 178 -2.92 40.64 10.12
C MET A 178 -1.84 41.55 10.71
N GLU A 179 -0.97 42.08 9.88
CA GLU A 179 0.10 43.02 10.29
C GLU A 179 -0.48 44.33 10.86
N GLY A 180 -1.52 44.88 10.23
CA GLY A 180 -2.21 46.08 10.69
C GLY A 180 -2.81 45.91 12.07
N LYS A 181 -3.60 44.87 12.28
CA LYS A 181 -4.23 44.55 13.57
C LYS A 181 -3.22 44.28 14.67
N PHE A 182 -2.12 43.59 14.35
CA PHE A 182 -1.06 43.36 15.29
C PHE A 182 -0.37 44.64 15.71
N ARG A 183 -0.06 45.55 14.75
CA ARG A 183 0.52 46.86 15.02
C ARG A 183 -0.39 47.71 15.91
N GLU A 184 -1.70 47.76 15.61
CA GLU A 184 -2.69 48.49 16.43
C GLU A 184 -2.73 47.95 17.86
N GLY A 185 -2.79 46.63 18.03
CA GLY A 185 -2.83 45.98 19.34
C GLY A 185 -1.59 46.25 20.20
N ILE A 186 -0.39 46.21 19.59
CA ILE A 186 0.86 46.52 20.30
C ILE A 186 0.89 48.00 20.65
N THR A 187 0.59 48.87 19.72
CA THR A 187 0.60 50.32 19.98
C THR A 187 -0.37 50.71 21.08
N ALA A 188 -1.59 50.14 21.08
CA ALA A 188 -2.57 50.35 22.15
C ALA A 188 -2.04 49.92 23.51
N ARG A 189 -1.40 48.72 23.57
CA ARG A 189 -0.84 48.15 24.83
C ARG A 189 0.33 48.97 25.36
N PHE A 190 1.20 49.50 24.47
CA PHE A 190 2.26 50.38 24.89
C PHE A 190 1.73 51.71 25.45
N LYS A 191 0.70 52.34 24.83
CA LYS A 191 0.07 53.55 25.33
C LYS A 191 -0.61 53.33 26.70
N GLU A 192 -1.25 52.19 26.88
CA GLU A 192 -1.90 51.84 28.19
C GLU A 192 -0.87 51.66 29.32
N LEU A 193 0.27 51.01 29.05
CA LEU A 193 1.28 50.67 30.06
C LEU A 193 2.17 51.85 30.44
N LEU A 194 2.42 52.79 29.54
CA LEU A 194 3.51 53.78 29.72
C LEU A 194 3.00 55.17 30.08
N GLN A 195 1.66 55.41 30.16
CA GLN A 195 1.09 56.72 30.50
C GLN A 195 1.97 57.89 29.99
N ASP A 196 1.57 59.09 29.82
CA ASP A 196 2.10 60.26 29.12
C ASP A 196 3.62 60.54 29.12
N ALA A 197 4.51 59.66 29.57
CA ALA A 197 5.93 59.91 29.83
C ALA A 197 6.91 59.27 28.85
N VAL A 198 6.51 58.80 27.63
CA VAL A 198 7.39 58.04 26.76
C VAL A 198 7.65 58.70 25.41
N ASP A 199 8.90 58.67 25.01
CA ASP A 199 9.37 59.03 23.69
C ASP A 199 8.73 58.16 22.60
N GLU A 200 7.84 58.73 21.78
CA GLU A 200 7.13 58.02 20.66
C GLU A 200 8.11 57.30 19.75
N ASN A 201 9.32 57.79 19.55
CA ASN A 201 10.35 57.14 18.74
C ASN A 201 10.81 55.77 19.35
N LYS A 202 10.87 55.68 20.67
CA LYS A 202 11.22 54.39 21.36
C LYS A 202 10.10 53.38 21.20
N ILE A 203 8.82 53.80 21.29
CA ILE A 203 7.67 52.93 21.06
C ILE A 203 7.69 52.42 19.61
N MET A 204 7.91 53.33 18.62
CA MET A 204 7.93 52.96 17.20
C MET A 204 9.06 51.95 16.87
N ASN A 205 10.23 52.11 17.45
CA ASN A 205 11.35 51.21 17.25
C ASN A 205 11.08 49.81 17.88
N GLU A 206 10.46 49.74 19.05
CA GLU A 206 10.07 48.47 19.67
C GLU A 206 8.94 47.79 18.90
N VAL A 207 7.92 48.55 18.46
CA VAL A 207 6.87 48.05 17.58
C VAL A 207 7.45 47.47 16.28
N ALA A 208 8.40 48.18 15.67
CA ALA A 208 9.06 47.69 14.45
C ALA A 208 9.84 46.39 14.68
N SER A 209 10.56 46.30 15.82
CA SER A 209 11.29 45.07 16.22
C SER A 209 10.35 43.89 16.44
N MET A 210 9.20 44.12 17.09
CA MET A 210 8.18 43.09 17.31
C MET A 210 7.49 42.71 15.99
N MET A 211 7.20 43.64 15.08
CA MET A 211 6.61 43.39 13.77
C MET A 211 7.44 42.37 12.94
N ILE A 212 8.77 42.48 12.98
CA ILE A 212 9.67 41.57 12.26
C ILE A 212 9.45 40.09 12.75
N ARG A 213 9.18 39.91 14.04
CA ARG A 213 8.96 38.56 14.63
C ARG A 213 7.56 37.97 14.32
N TYR A 214 6.58 38.84 14.06
CA TYR A 214 5.17 38.44 13.88
C TYR A 214 4.68 38.47 12.44
N THR A 215 5.49 39.00 11.49
CA THR A 215 5.15 38.87 10.07
C THR A 215 5.12 37.40 9.66
N ILE A 216 4.18 37.06 8.77
CA ILE A 216 4.02 35.71 8.20
C ILE A 216 4.57 35.59 6.78
N ASN A 217 5.28 36.65 6.31
CA ASN A 217 5.75 36.67 4.93
C ASN A 217 6.75 35.55 4.62
N GLU A 218 7.64 35.25 5.55
CA GLU A 218 8.62 34.17 5.39
C GLU A 218 7.94 32.82 5.28
N GLU A 219 6.97 32.54 6.13
CA GLU A 219 6.19 31.30 6.15
C GLU A 219 5.39 31.15 4.82
N ILE A 220 4.81 32.23 4.30
CA ILE A 220 4.10 32.20 3.01
C ILE A 220 5.06 31.87 1.87
N VAL A 221 6.23 32.51 1.81
CA VAL A 221 7.24 32.26 0.77
C VAL A 221 7.75 30.83 0.84
N ARG A 222 8.03 30.31 2.05
CA ARG A 222 8.45 28.93 2.26
C ARG A 222 7.35 27.95 1.85
N LEU A 223 6.10 28.20 2.25
CA LEU A 223 4.95 27.39 1.86
C LEU A 223 4.82 27.31 0.34
N GLN A 224 4.92 28.44 -0.38
CA GLN A 224 4.90 28.47 -1.84
C GLN A 224 6.04 27.67 -2.45
N SER A 225 7.26 27.74 -1.90
CA SER A 225 8.40 26.93 -2.34
C SER A 225 8.14 25.42 -2.15
N HIS A 226 7.53 25.02 -1.03
CA HIS A 226 7.16 23.63 -0.79
C HIS A 226 6.07 23.14 -1.76
N ILE A 227 5.07 23.98 -2.08
CA ILE A 227 4.03 23.69 -3.06
C ILE A 227 4.63 23.46 -4.46
N GLU A 228 5.54 24.33 -4.90
CA GLU A 228 6.24 24.15 -6.17
C GLU A 228 7.08 22.88 -6.20
N THR A 229 7.71 22.55 -5.09
CA THR A 229 8.51 21.32 -4.96
C THR A 229 7.62 20.09 -5.02
N LEU A 230 6.46 20.08 -4.35
CA LEU A 230 5.46 19.01 -4.44
C LEU A 230 4.98 18.82 -5.89
N ARG A 231 4.66 19.91 -6.58
CA ARG A 231 4.24 19.86 -8.00
C ARG A 231 5.30 19.17 -8.88
N LYS A 232 6.57 19.53 -8.70
CA LYS A 232 7.68 18.90 -9.44
C LYS A 232 7.88 17.43 -9.08
N GLU A 233 7.67 17.05 -7.81
CA GLU A 233 7.78 15.65 -7.39
C GLU A 233 6.65 14.78 -7.95
N PHE A 234 5.43 15.32 -8.13
CA PHE A 234 4.32 14.57 -8.73
C PHE A 234 4.53 14.26 -10.22
N GLU A 235 5.44 14.96 -10.90
CA GLU A 235 5.80 14.68 -12.31
C GLU A 235 6.89 13.62 -12.47
N LYS A 236 7.63 13.28 -11.41
CA LYS A 236 8.72 12.31 -11.45
C LYS A 236 8.24 10.92 -11.05
N PRO A 237 9.02 9.85 -11.38
CA PRO A 237 8.88 8.57 -10.69
C PRO A 237 9.03 8.80 -9.18
N CYS A 238 7.97 8.54 -8.44
CA CYS A 238 7.76 9.20 -7.17
C CYS A 238 8.33 8.42 -5.99
N SER A 239 8.97 9.12 -5.06
CA SER A 239 9.28 8.58 -3.74
C SER A 239 8.27 9.14 -2.72
N GLY A 240 7.30 8.35 -2.29
CA GLY A 240 6.32 8.75 -1.28
C GLY A 240 6.95 9.32 0.00
N LYS A 241 8.15 8.86 0.38
CA LYS A 241 8.91 9.42 1.52
C LYS A 241 9.31 10.89 1.32
N ARG A 242 9.67 11.26 0.09
CA ARG A 242 10.06 12.63 -0.21
C ARG A 242 8.87 13.57 -0.16
N ILE A 243 7.72 13.12 -0.69
CA ILE A 243 6.46 13.86 -0.58
C ILE A 243 6.07 14.03 0.89
N ASP A 244 6.11 12.95 1.70
CA ASP A 244 5.80 13.01 3.13
C ASP A 244 6.68 14.05 3.85
N PHE A 245 7.99 14.06 3.59
CA PHE A 245 8.90 15.04 4.17
C PHE A 245 8.55 16.48 3.78
N ILE A 246 8.28 16.76 2.48
CA ILE A 246 7.91 18.10 2.01
C ILE A 246 6.59 18.55 2.64
N CYS A 247 5.61 17.65 2.76
CA CYS A 247 4.34 17.95 3.43
C CYS A 247 4.53 18.26 4.92
N GLN A 248 5.46 17.59 5.61
CA GLN A 248 5.78 17.90 7.01
C GLN A 248 6.37 19.30 7.15
N GLU A 249 7.30 19.68 6.28
CA GLU A 249 7.85 21.04 6.28
C GLU A 249 6.78 22.09 5.96
N ALA A 250 5.94 21.86 4.90
CA ALA A 250 4.83 22.73 4.59
C ALA A 250 3.82 22.87 5.76
N ALA A 251 3.54 21.76 6.48
CA ALA A 251 2.67 21.79 7.65
C ALA A 251 3.26 22.60 8.81
N ARG A 252 4.59 22.66 8.95
CA ARG A 252 5.26 23.54 9.93
C ARG A 252 5.00 25.01 9.60
N GLU A 253 5.12 25.39 8.33
CA GLU A 253 4.83 26.76 7.90
C GLU A 253 3.38 27.14 8.15
N VAL A 254 2.43 26.27 7.79
CA VAL A 254 0.99 26.48 8.06
C VAL A 254 0.70 26.56 9.55
N ASN A 255 1.36 25.77 10.40
CA ASN A 255 1.25 25.86 11.87
C ASN A 255 1.74 27.20 12.39
N THR A 256 2.86 27.71 11.86
CA THR A 256 3.41 29.00 12.27
C THR A 256 2.48 30.14 11.88
N ILE A 257 1.91 30.11 10.65
CA ILE A 257 0.88 31.06 10.22
C ILE A 257 -0.32 31.03 11.17
N GLY A 258 -0.80 29.83 11.52
CA GLY A 258 -1.90 29.64 12.46
C GLY A 258 -1.61 30.17 13.86
N SER A 259 -0.41 30.01 14.38
CA SER A 259 -0.02 30.50 15.71
C SER A 259 0.14 32.03 15.79
N LYS A 260 0.49 32.67 14.67
CA LYS A 260 0.58 34.12 14.54
C LYS A 260 -0.74 34.80 14.19
N ASN A 261 -1.81 34.03 13.97
CA ASN A 261 -3.10 34.48 13.50
C ASN A 261 -4.04 34.90 14.65
N GLN A 262 -4.86 35.94 14.40
CA GLN A 262 -5.92 36.43 15.32
C GLN A 262 -7.30 36.49 14.63
N PHE A 263 -7.42 36.08 13.36
CA PHE A 263 -8.67 36.11 12.59
C PHE A 263 -9.27 34.73 12.42
N VAL A 264 -10.58 34.63 12.61
CA VAL A 264 -11.29 33.36 12.48
C VAL A 264 -11.23 32.81 11.07
N GLU A 265 -11.27 33.69 10.06
CA GLU A 265 -11.21 33.36 8.65
C GLU A 265 -9.89 32.69 8.30
N VAL A 266 -8.78 33.26 8.76
CA VAL A 266 -7.44 32.69 8.57
C VAL A 266 -7.31 31.37 9.32
N GLY A 267 -7.89 31.27 10.53
CA GLY A 267 -7.93 30.04 11.32
C GLY A 267 -8.63 28.89 10.57
N ARG A 268 -9.75 29.19 9.91
CA ARG A 268 -10.45 28.18 9.07
C ARG A 268 -9.59 27.73 7.89
N GLU A 269 -8.92 28.67 7.23
CA GLU A 269 -8.08 28.35 6.08
C GLU A 269 -6.83 27.57 6.48
N VAL A 270 -6.29 27.79 7.68
CA VAL A 270 -5.22 26.96 8.27
C VAL A 270 -5.69 25.50 8.43
N VAL A 271 -6.93 25.28 8.83
CA VAL A 271 -7.48 23.91 8.94
C VAL A 271 -7.58 23.28 7.54
N ASN A 272 -8.14 24.00 6.56
CA ASN A 272 -8.24 23.51 5.17
C ASN A 272 -6.87 23.13 4.59
N ALA A 273 -5.85 23.97 4.81
CA ALA A 273 -4.48 23.69 4.36
C ALA A 273 -3.87 22.46 5.03
N LYS A 274 -4.11 22.26 6.33
CA LYS A 274 -3.66 21.08 7.07
C LYS A 274 -4.32 19.80 6.56
N ASP A 275 -5.62 19.84 6.36
CA ASP A 275 -6.38 18.70 5.83
C ASP A 275 -5.88 18.31 4.42
N ALA A 276 -5.63 19.30 3.55
CA ALA A 276 -5.06 19.03 2.23
C ALA A 276 -3.65 18.39 2.32
N LEU A 277 -2.80 18.88 3.21
CA LEU A 277 -1.46 18.31 3.42
C LEU A 277 -1.53 16.88 3.97
N GLU A 278 -2.42 16.59 4.92
CA GLU A 278 -2.57 15.25 5.46
C GLU A 278 -3.11 14.28 4.40
N ASN A 279 -4.09 14.71 3.59
CA ASN A 279 -4.58 13.92 2.47
C ASN A 279 -3.46 13.59 1.47
N ILE A 280 -2.60 14.57 1.12
CA ILE A 280 -1.42 14.31 0.26
C ILE A 280 -0.49 13.28 0.92
N ARG A 281 -0.24 13.37 2.21
CA ARG A 281 0.63 12.43 2.95
C ARG A 281 0.08 11.01 2.95
N GLU A 282 -1.22 10.85 3.21
CA GLU A 282 -1.89 9.55 3.19
C GLU A 282 -1.80 8.89 1.81
N GLN A 283 -2.11 9.63 0.75
CA GLN A 283 -2.04 9.12 -0.62
C GLN A 283 -0.61 8.80 -1.05
N ALA A 284 0.37 9.59 -0.62
CA ALA A 284 1.78 9.37 -0.91
C ALA A 284 2.32 8.02 -0.38
N LYS A 285 1.69 7.46 0.65
CA LYS A 285 2.03 6.12 1.18
C LYS A 285 1.70 4.99 0.19
N ASN A 286 0.79 5.22 -0.75
CA ASN A 286 0.31 4.22 -1.72
C ASN A 286 1.03 4.32 -3.08
N VAL A 287 1.98 5.23 -3.24
CA VAL A 287 2.65 5.52 -4.51
C VAL A 287 4.00 4.83 -4.62
N GLU A 288 4.26 4.25 -5.80
CA GLU A 288 5.53 3.69 -6.27
C GLU A 288 6.15 4.58 -7.36
#